data_4ad0f87338eaedd41590c9f56bae39f9
#
_entry.id   4ad0f87338eaedd41590c9f56bae39f9
#
_cell.length_a   1.000
_cell.length_b   1.000
_cell.length_c   1.000
_cell.angle_alpha   90.00
_cell.angle_beta   90.00
_cell.angle_gamma   90.00
#
_symmetry.space_group_name_H-M   'P 1'
#
loop_
_entity.id
_entity.type
_entity.pdbx_description
1 polymer ?
#
loop_
_entity_poly.entity_id
_entity_poly.type
_entity_poly.pdbx_seq_one_letter_code
_entity_poly.pdbx_strand_id
1 'polypeptide(L)'
;MEADFLSAGVTSTSNSTNGYTLRQRQAWSQAAFDNGWSFTGGQQWSLLTETGHGLENRSEAVPLTTDSAYNAGFTYARQYGLRVVKNIDNKVWFGVSMENSQATVTAHGNAANWVVGSLGDSKAYNTTATYSFNPSPDIIAKLAFEPGFGHYEVFGVFSRFRDRIYPCEETPTPTTVCDGVTGPSVARANNASKNGGGIGANARWTFADKHVVFGLHGFGGSGVGRYGTGGLPDASIHADGTLHLVREFQGLGTLEWHGKKLDIYANAGAEYAARTWDIDNTSGKPVDVGFGAPGFKNSGCYLETLPGSGTLPPYATAGFEPGALANCTADTRALIEGTLGFWYRLYNGPRGKFQYGMQYSYVTRNAWSGVGAATSPGTSGQPSGVDGMVFTSFRFILP
;
A
#
# COMPACT_ATOMS: atom_id res chain seq x y z
N MET A 1 5.02 20.42 -11.71
CA MET A 1 5.20 20.16 -10.25
C MET A 1 3.83 20.12 -9.62
N GLU A 2 3.56 19.14 -8.77
CA GLU A 2 2.38 19.02 -7.93
C GLU A 2 2.84 18.91 -6.48
N ALA A 3 2.18 19.65 -5.58
CA ALA A 3 2.49 19.64 -4.16
C ALA A 3 1.21 19.78 -3.36
N ASP A 4 1.22 19.29 -2.13
CA ASP A 4 0.17 19.51 -1.15
C ASP A 4 0.77 19.91 0.20
N PHE A 5 -0.10 20.32 1.11
CA PHE A 5 0.26 20.57 2.50
C PHE A 5 -0.26 19.42 3.34
N LEU A 6 0.59 18.46 3.63
CA LEU A 6 0.28 17.47 4.64
C LEU A 6 0.71 18.04 5.99
N SER A 7 -0.18 18.03 6.97
CA SER A 7 0.27 18.27 8.34
C SER A 7 1.35 17.22 8.64
N ALA A 8 2.51 17.67 9.05
CA ALA A 8 3.53 16.79 9.59
C ALA A 8 2.97 16.22 10.90
N GLY A 9 2.26 15.12 10.80
CA GLY A 9 1.28 14.61 11.76
C GLY A 9 1.70 14.49 13.21
N VAL A 10 2.96 14.73 13.55
CA VAL A 10 3.48 14.53 14.91
C VAL A 10 3.82 15.82 15.63
N THR A 11 3.92 16.94 14.95
CA THR A 11 4.38 18.22 15.54
C THR A 11 3.39 19.37 15.43
N SER A 12 2.31 19.22 14.67
CA SER A 12 1.25 20.23 14.62
C SER A 12 0.15 19.88 15.61
N THR A 13 0.15 20.53 16.74
CA THR A 13 -0.98 20.55 17.66
C THR A 13 -1.80 21.80 17.43
N SER A 14 -3.07 21.82 17.86
CA SER A 14 -3.90 23.03 17.82
C SER A 14 -3.30 24.22 18.59
N ASN A 15 -2.27 23.99 19.39
CA ASN A 15 -1.58 24.97 20.22
C ASN A 15 -0.19 25.36 19.69
N SER A 16 0.33 24.67 18.68
CA SER A 16 1.57 25.06 17.99
C SER A 16 1.25 25.62 16.62
N THR A 17 1.90 26.68 16.24
CA THR A 17 1.81 27.26 14.91
C THR A 17 2.01 26.19 13.84
N ASN A 18 1.02 26.04 13.02
CA ASN A 18 0.90 25.28 11.79
C ASN A 18 2.19 24.67 11.25
N GLY A 19 2.49 23.48 11.68
CA GLY A 19 3.58 22.66 11.15
C GLY A 19 3.22 22.01 9.82
N TYR A 20 2.55 22.70 8.91
CA TYR A 20 2.26 22.19 7.58
C TYR A 20 3.53 22.16 6.75
N THR A 21 3.99 20.98 6.42
CA THR A 21 5.12 20.80 5.51
C THR A 21 4.60 20.68 4.08
N LEU A 22 5.18 21.48 3.18
CA LEU A 22 4.94 21.32 1.76
C LEU A 22 5.49 19.95 1.31
N ARG A 23 4.60 19.06 0.88
CA ARG A 23 4.95 17.74 0.36
C ARG A 23 4.91 17.77 -1.15
N GLN A 24 6.05 17.43 -1.76
CA GLN A 24 6.11 17.19 -3.20
C GLN A 24 5.34 15.92 -3.54
N ARG A 25 4.33 16.03 -4.38
CA ARG A 25 3.58 14.89 -4.95
C ARG A 25 4.20 14.42 -6.24
N GLN A 26 4.46 15.34 -7.14
CA GLN A 26 5.10 15.10 -8.43
C GLN A 26 6.05 16.24 -8.77
N ALA A 27 7.21 15.88 -9.29
CA ALA A 27 8.16 16.81 -9.92
C ALA A 27 8.94 16.04 -10.98
N TRP A 28 8.58 16.21 -12.22
CA TRP A 28 9.16 15.50 -13.34
C TRP A 28 9.31 16.43 -14.55
N SER A 29 10.17 16.04 -15.46
CA SER A 29 10.34 16.65 -16.78
C SER A 29 10.26 15.58 -17.87
N GLN A 30 9.77 15.96 -19.05
CA GLN A 30 9.58 15.06 -20.17
C GLN A 30 10.15 15.70 -21.44
N ALA A 31 10.85 14.89 -22.23
CA ALA A 31 11.20 15.16 -23.60
C ALA A 31 10.33 14.28 -24.51
N ALA A 32 9.55 14.89 -25.39
CA ALA A 32 8.72 14.19 -26.37
C ALA A 32 9.18 14.52 -27.77
N PHE A 33 9.13 13.53 -28.67
CA PHE A 33 9.64 13.62 -30.04
C PHE A 33 8.52 13.31 -31.04
N ASP A 34 8.59 13.93 -32.22
CA ASP A 34 7.57 13.78 -33.26
C ASP A 34 7.43 12.34 -33.78
N ASN A 35 8.44 11.51 -33.58
CA ASN A 35 8.39 10.09 -33.92
C ASN A 35 7.67 9.22 -32.89
N GLY A 36 7.01 9.82 -31.88
CA GLY A 36 6.21 9.14 -30.87
C GLY A 36 6.99 8.58 -29.69
N TRP A 37 8.28 8.88 -29.54
CA TRP A 37 9.02 8.57 -28.32
C TRP A 37 8.89 9.68 -27.30
N SER A 38 8.76 9.31 -26.03
CA SER A 38 8.90 10.23 -24.91
C SER A 38 9.78 9.63 -23.81
N PHE A 39 10.51 10.50 -23.11
CA PHE A 39 11.40 10.18 -21.99
C PHE A 39 11.04 11.07 -20.83
N THR A 40 10.67 10.49 -19.71
CA THR A 40 10.27 11.22 -18.49
C THR A 40 11.18 10.84 -17.34
N GLY A 41 11.65 11.82 -16.58
CA GLY A 41 12.43 11.62 -15.37
C GLY A 41 11.93 12.46 -14.21
N GLY A 42 11.92 11.89 -13.01
CA GLY A 42 11.52 12.56 -11.78
C GLY A 42 10.50 11.78 -10.96
N GLN A 43 9.92 12.45 -9.96
CA GLN A 43 8.84 11.87 -9.15
C GLN A 43 7.51 12.00 -9.89
N GLN A 44 6.89 10.88 -10.16
CA GLN A 44 5.70 10.75 -10.99
C GLN A 44 4.83 9.59 -10.51
N TRP A 45 3.59 9.51 -11.02
CA TRP A 45 2.79 8.31 -10.83
C TRP A 45 3.52 7.09 -11.40
N SER A 46 3.41 5.97 -10.70
CA SER A 46 3.92 4.69 -11.20
C SER A 46 3.30 4.36 -12.55
N LEU A 47 4.07 3.71 -13.42
CA LEU A 47 3.55 3.21 -14.69
C LEU A 47 2.49 2.10 -14.48
N LEU A 48 2.41 1.50 -13.28
CA LEU A 48 1.34 0.55 -12.93
C LEU A 48 -0.03 1.22 -12.79
N THR A 49 -0.08 2.51 -12.44
CA THR A 49 -1.34 3.23 -12.26
C THR A 49 -2.12 3.28 -13.57
N GLU A 50 -3.44 3.02 -13.51
CA GLU A 50 -4.34 3.10 -14.66
C GLU A 50 -4.25 4.45 -15.36
N THR A 51 -4.29 4.46 -16.68
CA THR A 51 -4.41 5.68 -17.49
C THR A 51 -5.76 5.71 -18.22
N GLY A 52 -6.25 6.91 -18.49
CA GLY A 52 -7.50 7.11 -19.24
C GLY A 52 -7.30 7.18 -20.76
N HIS A 53 -6.05 7.44 -21.17
CA HIS A 53 -5.62 7.56 -22.57
C HIS A 53 -4.11 7.42 -22.65
N GLY A 54 -3.63 6.60 -23.55
CA GLY A 54 -2.20 6.40 -23.77
C GLY A 54 -1.43 5.96 -22.51
N LEU A 55 -0.13 6.31 -22.43
CA LEU A 55 0.72 6.03 -21.26
C LEU A 55 1.51 7.28 -20.82
N GLU A 56 1.16 8.43 -21.34
CA GLU A 56 1.84 9.68 -21.01
C GLU A 56 1.49 10.16 -19.59
N ASN A 57 2.39 10.92 -19.01
CA ASN A 57 2.14 11.57 -17.74
C ASN A 57 0.94 12.52 -17.82
N ARG A 58 0.16 12.62 -16.79
CA ARG A 58 -1.11 13.35 -16.66
C ARG A 58 -2.31 12.72 -17.38
N SER A 59 -2.16 11.50 -17.86
CA SER A 59 -3.28 10.70 -18.39
C SER A 59 -3.81 9.69 -17.36
N GLU A 60 -3.29 9.70 -16.14
CA GLU A 60 -3.70 8.78 -15.08
C GLU A 60 -5.21 8.89 -14.80
N ALA A 61 -5.87 7.75 -14.79
CA ALA A 61 -7.30 7.60 -14.51
C ALA A 61 -7.52 7.41 -13.01
N VAL A 62 -7.25 8.45 -12.25
CA VAL A 62 -7.51 8.44 -10.81
C VAL A 62 -9.02 8.37 -10.57
N PRO A 63 -9.52 7.43 -9.74
CA PRO A 63 -10.95 7.31 -9.46
C PRO A 63 -11.56 8.62 -9.02
N LEU A 64 -12.76 8.92 -9.53
CA LEU A 64 -13.50 10.13 -9.16
C LEU A 64 -13.98 10.00 -7.70
N THR A 65 -13.28 10.63 -6.81
CA THR A 65 -13.49 10.56 -5.34
C THR A 65 -13.16 11.87 -4.68
N THR A 66 -13.45 11.98 -3.40
CA THR A 66 -12.94 13.08 -2.56
C THR A 66 -11.44 12.92 -2.30
N ASP A 67 -10.97 11.71 -2.01
CA ASP A 67 -9.53 11.38 -1.95
C ASP A 67 -9.30 9.95 -2.44
N SER A 68 -8.55 9.81 -3.52
CA SER A 68 -8.25 8.50 -4.13
C SER A 68 -7.36 7.60 -3.27
N ALA A 69 -6.69 8.14 -2.26
CA ALA A 69 -5.92 7.36 -1.29
C ALA A 69 -6.81 6.48 -0.39
N TYR A 70 -8.11 6.74 -0.36
CA TYR A 70 -9.11 5.97 0.38
C TYR A 70 -9.98 5.09 -0.52
N ASN A 71 -9.43 4.56 -1.62
CA ASN A 71 -10.11 3.55 -2.44
C ASN A 71 -9.31 2.26 -2.45
N ALA A 72 -9.79 1.26 -1.74
CA ALA A 72 -9.18 -0.07 -1.78
C ALA A 72 -9.13 -0.62 -3.21
N GLY A 73 -8.03 -1.26 -3.56
CA GLY A 73 -7.83 -1.87 -4.87
C GLY A 73 -7.36 -0.93 -5.98
N PHE A 74 -7.14 0.35 -5.68
CA PHE A 74 -6.53 1.28 -6.63
C PHE A 74 -5.01 1.22 -6.54
N THR A 75 -4.31 1.15 -7.67
CA THR A 75 -2.84 1.24 -7.70
C THR A 75 -2.40 2.68 -7.44
N TYR A 76 -2.03 2.95 -6.17
CA TYR A 76 -1.74 4.27 -5.65
C TYR A 76 -0.25 4.41 -5.30
N ALA A 77 0.59 4.65 -6.28
CA ALA A 77 2.02 4.85 -6.06
C ALA A 77 2.58 6.02 -6.87
N ARG A 78 3.38 6.85 -6.21
CA ARG A 78 4.20 7.88 -6.84
C ARG A 78 5.65 7.65 -6.44
N GLN A 79 6.51 7.47 -7.43
CA GLN A 79 7.91 7.10 -7.20
C GLN A 79 8.84 7.95 -8.06
N TYR A 80 10.08 8.11 -7.61
CA TYR A 80 11.14 8.61 -8.46
C TYR A 80 11.48 7.55 -9.51
N GLY A 81 11.60 7.95 -10.76
CA GLY A 81 11.93 7.00 -11.80
C GLY A 81 12.24 7.64 -13.14
N LEU A 82 12.64 6.77 -14.04
CA LEU A 82 12.79 7.05 -15.46
C LEU A 82 11.75 6.24 -16.23
N ARG A 83 11.05 6.87 -17.15
CA ARG A 83 10.03 6.23 -18.00
C ARG A 83 10.32 6.54 -19.45
N VAL A 84 10.22 5.52 -20.28
CA VAL A 84 10.28 5.62 -21.73
C VAL A 84 8.97 5.11 -22.30
N VAL A 85 8.33 5.89 -23.15
CA VAL A 85 7.08 5.49 -23.82
C VAL A 85 7.26 5.63 -25.33
N LYS A 86 6.70 4.69 -26.06
CA LYS A 86 6.54 4.72 -27.51
C LYS A 86 5.04 4.74 -27.82
N ASN A 87 4.59 5.82 -28.47
CA ASN A 87 3.27 5.95 -29.06
C ASN A 87 3.33 5.51 -30.53
N ILE A 88 2.37 4.69 -30.95
CA ILE A 88 2.19 4.23 -32.33
C ILE A 88 0.78 4.61 -32.76
N ASP A 89 0.69 5.63 -33.62
CA ASP A 89 -0.51 6.13 -34.26
C ASP A 89 -1.68 6.47 -33.31
N ASN A 90 -1.37 6.84 -32.07
CA ASN A 90 -2.38 7.08 -31.02
C ASN A 90 -3.38 5.93 -30.83
N LYS A 91 -2.94 4.71 -31.04
CA LYS A 91 -3.73 3.48 -30.90
C LYS A 91 -3.07 2.45 -30.00
N VAL A 92 -1.73 2.42 -30.02
CA VAL A 92 -0.93 1.49 -29.23
C VAL A 92 0.20 2.26 -28.57
N TRP A 93 0.38 2.03 -27.29
CA TRP A 93 1.50 2.57 -26.51
C TRP A 93 2.22 1.42 -25.82
N PHE A 94 3.53 1.51 -25.83
CA PHE A 94 4.40 0.64 -25.06
C PHE A 94 5.26 1.50 -24.15
N GLY A 95 5.25 1.19 -22.85
CA GLY A 95 6.03 1.91 -21.85
C GLY A 95 6.89 0.97 -21.01
N VAL A 96 8.08 1.45 -20.66
CA VAL A 96 8.96 0.81 -19.68
C VAL A 96 9.40 1.86 -18.67
N SER A 97 9.39 1.53 -17.39
CA SER A 97 9.92 2.39 -16.34
C SER A 97 10.85 1.64 -15.40
N MET A 98 11.80 2.40 -14.85
CA MET A 98 12.60 2.01 -13.69
C MET A 98 12.21 2.93 -12.54
N GLU A 99 11.66 2.36 -11.47
CA GLU A 99 11.07 3.12 -10.37
C GLU A 99 11.75 2.78 -9.04
N ASN A 100 12.06 3.81 -8.25
CA ASN A 100 12.67 3.63 -6.94
C ASN A 100 11.60 3.18 -5.94
N SER A 101 11.51 1.90 -5.74
CA SER A 101 10.52 1.28 -4.86
C SER A 101 10.91 1.39 -3.39
N GLN A 102 9.89 1.34 -2.54
CA GLN A 102 10.01 1.26 -1.10
C GLN A 102 9.16 0.09 -0.61
N ALA A 103 9.74 -1.09 -0.56
CA ALA A 103 9.03 -2.27 -0.12
C ALA A 103 8.73 -2.23 1.39
N THR A 104 7.61 -2.83 1.76
CA THR A 104 7.15 -2.95 3.14
C THR A 104 7.32 -4.40 3.61
N VAL A 105 7.79 -4.55 4.85
CA VAL A 105 7.98 -5.86 5.47
C VAL A 105 7.23 -5.92 6.77
N THR A 106 6.61 -7.05 7.03
CA THR A 106 6.04 -7.38 8.33
C THR A 106 6.57 -8.71 8.80
N ALA A 107 6.80 -8.83 10.11
CA ALA A 107 7.21 -10.07 10.71
C ALA A 107 6.64 -10.16 12.12
N HIS A 108 6.09 -11.32 12.43
CA HIS A 108 5.68 -11.70 13.77
C HIS A 108 6.42 -12.99 14.16
N GLY A 109 6.51 -13.27 15.46
CA GLY A 109 7.28 -14.38 15.98
C GLY A 109 8.73 -13.99 16.23
N ASN A 110 9.66 -14.85 15.85
CA ASN A 110 11.07 -14.60 16.04
C ASN A 110 11.68 -13.89 14.81
N ALA A 111 12.34 -12.76 15.05
CA ALA A 111 12.99 -11.97 14.02
C ALA A 111 14.41 -11.53 14.47
N ALA A 112 14.97 -12.16 15.51
CA ALA A 112 16.24 -11.73 16.09
C ALA A 112 17.43 -11.92 15.15
N ASN A 113 17.33 -12.89 14.24
CA ASN A 113 18.40 -13.29 13.32
C ASN A 113 18.38 -12.56 11.97
N TRP A 114 17.56 -11.55 11.78
CA TRP A 114 17.44 -10.85 10.51
C TRP A 114 17.40 -9.33 10.65
N VAL A 115 17.85 -8.65 9.60
CA VAL A 115 17.87 -7.20 9.50
C VAL A 115 17.42 -6.79 8.11
N VAL A 116 16.50 -5.83 8.06
CA VAL A 116 16.02 -5.21 6.82
C VAL A 116 16.58 -3.81 6.72
N GLY A 117 16.89 -3.36 5.53
CA GLY A 117 17.28 -1.97 5.27
C GLY A 117 16.19 -1.00 5.66
N SER A 118 16.58 0.17 6.12
CA SER A 118 15.73 1.13 6.78
C SER A 118 14.51 1.56 5.94
N LEU A 119 13.31 1.51 6.51
CA LEU A 119 12.21 2.37 6.11
C LEU A 119 11.09 2.46 7.15
N GLY A 120 10.71 3.69 7.42
CA GLY A 120 9.47 4.03 8.09
C GLY A 120 9.35 3.54 9.53
N ASP A 121 8.20 3.63 10.08
CA ASP A 121 7.87 3.43 11.49
C ASP A 121 7.75 1.96 11.93
N SER A 122 8.08 1.00 11.09
CA SER A 122 7.94 -0.39 11.48
C SER A 122 9.09 -0.82 12.38
N LYS A 123 8.76 -1.48 13.48
CA LYS A 123 9.74 -2.09 14.40
C LYS A 123 10.50 -3.26 13.76
N ALA A 124 10.30 -3.53 12.49
CA ALA A 124 10.79 -4.69 11.76
C ALA A 124 12.15 -4.46 11.09
N TYR A 125 12.87 -3.39 11.39
CA TYR A 125 14.18 -3.13 10.80
C TYR A 125 15.17 -2.53 11.80
N ASN A 126 16.43 -2.76 11.54
CA ASN A 126 17.51 -2.18 12.32
C ASN A 126 17.83 -0.78 11.80
N THR A 127 17.56 0.25 12.63
CA THR A 127 17.80 1.66 12.29
C THR A 127 19.27 2.00 12.07
N THR A 128 20.18 1.14 12.50
CA THR A 128 21.64 1.30 12.30
C THR A 128 22.15 0.57 11.07
N ALA A 129 21.30 -0.23 10.40
CA ALA A 129 21.71 -0.94 9.20
C ALA A 129 21.78 0.00 7.98
N THR A 130 22.83 -0.15 7.18
CA THR A 130 23.06 0.60 5.95
C THR A 130 22.58 -0.17 4.70
N TYR A 131 21.83 -1.25 4.90
CA TYR A 131 21.36 -2.09 3.81
C TYR A 131 20.09 -1.54 3.21
N SER A 132 20.01 -1.52 1.89
CA SER A 132 18.77 -1.22 1.17
C SER A 132 17.95 -2.50 1.03
N PHE A 133 16.68 -2.44 1.42
CA PHE A 133 15.73 -3.54 1.24
C PHE A 133 15.45 -3.81 -0.25
N ASN A 134 15.42 -2.78 -1.08
CA ASN A 134 15.36 -2.90 -2.53
C ASN A 134 16.75 -2.65 -3.13
N PRO A 135 17.49 -3.67 -3.52
CA PRO A 135 18.87 -3.53 -4.06
C PRO A 135 18.90 -2.94 -5.47
N SER A 136 17.78 -2.90 -6.15
CA SER A 136 17.62 -2.33 -7.50
C SER A 136 16.24 -1.67 -7.63
N PRO A 137 16.06 -0.74 -8.58
CA PRO A 137 14.74 -0.22 -8.93
C PRO A 137 13.80 -1.35 -9.39
N ASP A 138 12.49 -1.13 -9.23
CA ASP A 138 11.48 -1.95 -9.87
C ASP A 138 11.48 -1.68 -11.38
N ILE A 139 11.34 -2.72 -12.16
CA ILE A 139 11.20 -2.64 -13.63
C ILE A 139 9.76 -2.90 -13.98
N ILE A 140 9.11 -1.95 -14.63
CA ILE A 140 7.70 -2.05 -15.03
C ILE A 140 7.62 -1.94 -16.54
N ALA A 141 6.83 -2.83 -17.14
CA ALA A 141 6.47 -2.76 -18.55
C ALA A 141 4.95 -2.70 -18.67
N LYS A 142 4.44 -1.87 -19.58
CA LYS A 142 3.02 -1.66 -19.81
C LYS A 142 2.73 -1.48 -21.28
N LEU A 143 1.66 -2.11 -21.74
CA LEU A 143 1.09 -1.95 -23.07
C LEU A 143 -0.31 -1.35 -22.91
N ALA A 144 -0.62 -0.30 -23.66
CA ALA A 144 -1.97 0.24 -23.78
C ALA A 144 -2.46 0.13 -25.22
N PHE A 145 -3.76 -0.11 -25.37
CA PHE A 145 -4.42 -0.30 -26.67
C PHE A 145 -5.78 0.41 -26.69
N GLU A 146 -6.02 1.23 -27.73
CA GLU A 146 -7.24 2.00 -27.93
C GLU A 146 -7.87 1.71 -29.30
N PRO A 147 -8.75 0.68 -29.39
CA PRO A 147 -9.37 0.31 -30.66
C PRO A 147 -10.55 1.23 -31.08
N GLY A 148 -10.82 2.28 -30.31
CA GLY A 148 -11.89 3.25 -30.57
C GLY A 148 -13.17 3.02 -29.75
N PHE A 149 -13.32 1.88 -29.07
CA PHE A 149 -14.45 1.58 -28.20
C PHE A 149 -14.08 1.39 -26.73
N GLY A 150 -12.85 1.67 -26.36
CA GLY A 150 -12.35 1.61 -24.99
C GLY A 150 -10.85 1.79 -24.92
N HIS A 151 -10.34 1.87 -23.69
CA HIS A 151 -8.93 1.88 -23.36
C HIS A 151 -8.59 0.61 -22.60
N TYR A 152 -7.56 -0.10 -23.01
CA TYR A 152 -7.15 -1.38 -22.42
C TYR A 152 -5.68 -1.36 -22.13
N GLU A 153 -5.30 -1.88 -20.96
CA GLU A 153 -3.92 -1.96 -20.53
C GLU A 153 -3.58 -3.35 -20.00
N VAL A 154 -2.36 -3.80 -20.28
CA VAL A 154 -1.73 -4.96 -19.63
C VAL A 154 -0.37 -4.53 -19.15
N PHE A 155 -0.02 -4.89 -17.92
CA PHE A 155 1.24 -4.48 -17.32
C PHE A 155 1.83 -5.56 -16.44
N GLY A 156 3.14 -5.44 -16.20
CA GLY A 156 3.88 -6.28 -15.28
C GLY A 156 4.96 -5.51 -14.56
N VAL A 157 5.28 -5.95 -13.36
CA VAL A 157 6.37 -5.44 -12.54
C VAL A 157 7.30 -6.56 -12.13
N PHE A 158 8.59 -6.29 -12.16
CA PHE A 158 9.64 -7.10 -11.58
C PHE A 158 10.30 -6.32 -10.46
N SER A 159 10.39 -6.94 -9.29
CA SER A 159 10.99 -6.36 -8.09
C SER A 159 12.04 -7.29 -7.51
N ARG A 160 13.06 -6.70 -6.89
CA ARG A 160 14.07 -7.45 -6.18
C ARG A 160 14.17 -6.95 -4.74
N PHE A 161 14.18 -7.89 -3.81
CA PHE A 161 14.23 -7.64 -2.38
C PHE A 161 15.51 -8.24 -1.79
N ARG A 162 15.98 -7.65 -0.69
CA ARG A 162 17.17 -8.11 0.03
C ARG A 162 17.02 -7.81 1.52
N ASP A 163 17.41 -8.77 2.34
CA ASP A 163 17.63 -8.60 3.76
C ASP A 163 19.05 -9.01 4.15
N ARG A 164 19.39 -8.77 5.39
CA ARG A 164 20.63 -9.24 6.03
C ARG A 164 20.25 -10.20 7.14
N ILE A 165 20.77 -11.41 7.10
CA ILE A 165 20.50 -12.44 8.09
C ILE A 165 21.77 -12.76 8.90
N TYR A 166 21.56 -13.13 10.16
CA TYR A 166 22.60 -13.45 11.13
C TYR A 166 22.34 -14.85 11.73
N PRO A 167 22.71 -15.94 11.03
CA PRO A 167 22.37 -17.30 11.46
C PRO A 167 22.92 -17.69 12.83
N CYS A 168 24.00 -17.06 13.30
CA CYS A 168 24.59 -17.33 14.59
C CYS A 168 24.13 -16.37 15.71
N GLU A 169 23.21 -15.46 15.44
CA GLU A 169 22.58 -14.61 16.48
C GLU A 169 21.63 -15.44 17.35
N GLU A 170 20.92 -16.38 16.75
CA GLU A 170 19.99 -17.30 17.41
C GLU A 170 20.67 -18.55 17.94
N THR A 171 21.63 -18.41 18.83
CA THR A 171 22.15 -19.60 19.49
C THR A 171 21.23 -20.00 20.65
N PRO A 172 20.78 -21.27 20.73
CA PRO A 172 19.82 -21.73 21.73
C PRO A 172 20.31 -21.54 23.19
N THR A 173 21.59 -21.47 23.38
CA THR A 173 22.21 -21.22 24.69
C THR A 173 23.46 -20.38 24.54
N PRO A 174 23.86 -19.61 25.59
CA PRO A 174 25.09 -18.84 25.57
C PRO A 174 26.37 -19.68 25.36
N THR A 175 26.26 -21.01 25.52
CA THR A 175 27.37 -21.96 25.37
C THR A 175 27.40 -22.65 24.02
N THR A 176 26.37 -22.47 23.19
CA THR A 176 26.32 -23.04 21.84
C THR A 176 27.38 -22.41 20.96
N VAL A 177 28.12 -23.23 20.22
CA VAL A 177 29.14 -22.78 19.28
C VAL A 177 28.53 -22.73 17.88
N CYS A 178 28.56 -21.58 17.25
CA CYS A 178 28.19 -21.39 15.86
C CYS A 178 29.42 -20.86 15.10
N ASP A 179 29.89 -21.63 14.12
CA ASP A 179 31.04 -21.29 13.27
C ASP A 179 32.32 -20.94 14.08
N GLY A 180 32.60 -21.74 15.14
CA GLY A 180 33.74 -21.55 16.00
C GLY A 180 33.63 -20.43 17.05
N VAL A 181 32.51 -19.71 17.09
CA VAL A 181 32.23 -18.65 18.06
C VAL A 181 31.18 -19.14 19.07
N THR A 182 31.49 -18.95 20.36
CA THR A 182 30.56 -19.32 21.44
C THR A 182 29.58 -18.20 21.70
N GLY A 183 28.30 -18.51 21.75
CA GLY A 183 27.21 -17.56 21.97
C GLY A 183 26.80 -16.79 20.70
N PRO A 184 25.84 -15.85 20.84
CA PRO A 184 25.35 -15.02 19.72
C PRO A 184 26.49 -14.24 19.05
N SER A 185 26.55 -14.29 17.73
CA SER A 185 27.63 -13.64 16.98
C SER A 185 27.21 -13.29 15.54
N VAL A 186 28.02 -12.43 14.91
CA VAL A 186 27.88 -12.08 13.50
C VAL A 186 28.48 -13.08 12.53
N ALA A 187 28.97 -14.23 13.05
CA ALA A 187 29.50 -15.27 12.19
C ALA A 187 28.43 -15.76 11.22
N ARG A 188 28.84 -16.11 10.00
CA ARG A 188 27.96 -16.53 8.88
C ARG A 188 26.92 -15.48 8.43
N ALA A 189 27.06 -14.23 8.88
CA ALA A 189 26.18 -13.16 8.42
C ALA A 189 26.25 -13.01 6.89
N ASN A 190 25.10 -13.03 6.21
CA ASN A 190 25.04 -12.93 4.78
C ASN A 190 23.79 -12.16 4.30
N ASN A 191 23.77 -11.76 3.03
CA ASN A 191 22.60 -11.15 2.42
C ASN A 191 21.76 -12.23 1.74
N ALA A 192 20.49 -12.30 2.07
CA ALA A 192 19.51 -13.07 1.30
C ALA A 192 18.81 -12.15 0.30
N SER A 193 18.43 -12.68 -0.84
CA SER A 193 17.71 -11.94 -1.87
C SER A 193 16.59 -12.77 -2.45
N LYS A 194 15.45 -12.11 -2.72
CA LYS A 194 14.28 -12.70 -3.38
C LYS A 194 13.84 -11.84 -4.56
N ASN A 195 13.36 -12.48 -5.60
CA ASN A 195 12.73 -11.81 -6.72
C ASN A 195 11.22 -11.93 -6.56
N GLY A 196 10.52 -10.83 -6.76
CA GLY A 196 9.07 -10.75 -6.77
C GLY A 196 8.57 -10.02 -7.99
N GLY A 197 7.28 -9.81 -8.04
CA GLY A 197 6.63 -9.08 -9.10
C GLY A 197 5.19 -9.52 -9.30
N GLY A 198 4.52 -8.89 -10.25
CA GLY A 198 3.12 -9.15 -10.52
C GLY A 198 2.72 -8.76 -11.93
N ILE A 199 1.51 -9.11 -12.27
CA ILE A 199 0.86 -8.78 -13.53
C ILE A 199 -0.53 -8.21 -13.27
N GLY A 200 -1.00 -7.32 -14.14
CA GLY A 200 -2.32 -6.75 -14.05
C GLY A 200 -2.84 -6.27 -15.39
N ALA A 201 -4.10 -5.88 -15.37
CA ALA A 201 -4.78 -5.33 -16.52
C ALA A 201 -5.81 -4.29 -16.08
N ASN A 202 -6.02 -3.30 -16.95
CA ASN A 202 -7.05 -2.28 -16.82
C ASN A 202 -7.91 -2.26 -18.07
N ALA A 203 -9.17 -1.92 -17.91
CA ALA A 203 -10.07 -1.68 -19.01
C ALA A 203 -11.04 -0.54 -18.66
N ARG A 204 -11.25 0.39 -19.59
CA ARG A 204 -12.12 1.55 -19.41
C ARG A 204 -12.96 1.78 -20.65
N TRP A 205 -14.24 1.98 -20.43
CA TRP A 205 -15.23 2.25 -21.50
C TRP A 205 -15.97 3.53 -21.22
N THR A 206 -16.30 4.23 -22.30
CA THR A 206 -17.14 5.43 -22.25
C THR A 206 -18.41 5.20 -23.06
N PHE A 207 -19.55 5.52 -22.48
CA PHE A 207 -20.89 5.33 -23.06
C PHE A 207 -21.67 6.65 -23.05
N ALA A 208 -22.81 6.66 -23.73
CA ALA A 208 -23.76 7.79 -23.72
C ALA A 208 -23.09 9.12 -23.99
N ASP A 209 -22.40 9.26 -25.12
CA ASP A 209 -21.67 10.46 -25.52
C ASP A 209 -20.67 10.95 -24.45
N LYS A 210 -19.98 10.01 -23.82
CA LYS A 210 -18.99 10.21 -22.73
C LYS A 210 -19.59 10.66 -21.41
N HIS A 211 -20.90 10.55 -21.23
CA HIS A 211 -21.54 10.84 -19.95
C HIS A 211 -21.35 9.73 -18.92
N VAL A 212 -21.17 8.49 -19.37
CA VAL A 212 -20.94 7.35 -18.47
C VAL A 212 -19.56 6.76 -18.72
N VAL A 213 -18.78 6.59 -17.66
CA VAL A 213 -17.48 5.93 -17.71
C VAL A 213 -17.51 4.75 -16.76
N PHE A 214 -17.10 3.59 -17.27
CA PHE A 214 -16.94 2.37 -16.48
C PHE A 214 -15.49 1.90 -16.58
N GLY A 215 -14.86 1.65 -15.43
CA GLY A 215 -13.49 1.18 -15.33
C GLY A 215 -13.39 -0.12 -14.54
N LEU A 216 -12.47 -0.97 -14.95
CA LEU A 216 -12.06 -2.18 -14.24
C LEU A 216 -10.54 -2.23 -14.12
N HIS A 217 -10.08 -2.51 -12.93
CA HIS A 217 -8.67 -2.71 -12.60
C HIS A 217 -8.48 -4.05 -11.90
N GLY A 218 -7.40 -4.74 -12.22
CA GLY A 218 -6.97 -5.94 -11.50
C GLY A 218 -5.46 -6.09 -11.54
N PHE A 219 -4.87 -6.39 -10.39
CA PHE A 219 -3.44 -6.58 -10.25
C PHE A 219 -3.14 -7.64 -9.20
N GLY A 220 -2.14 -8.49 -9.42
CA GLY A 220 -1.74 -9.47 -8.44
C GLY A 220 -0.34 -10.01 -8.68
N GLY A 221 0.26 -10.54 -7.62
CA GLY A 221 1.62 -11.04 -7.67
C GLY A 221 2.16 -11.44 -6.32
N SER A 222 3.47 -11.44 -6.18
CA SER A 222 4.19 -11.69 -4.93
C SER A 222 5.13 -10.53 -4.64
N GLY A 223 4.97 -9.91 -3.47
CA GLY A 223 5.73 -8.72 -3.10
C GLY A 223 5.28 -7.45 -3.84
N VAL A 224 3.96 -7.23 -3.91
CA VAL A 224 3.36 -6.11 -4.63
C VAL A 224 2.36 -5.29 -3.81
N GLY A 225 2.21 -5.58 -2.51
CA GLY A 225 1.22 -4.97 -1.62
C GLY A 225 1.36 -3.45 -1.46
N ARG A 226 2.59 -2.96 -1.53
CA ARG A 226 2.88 -1.52 -1.47
C ARG A 226 2.21 -0.69 -2.57
N TYR A 227 1.80 -1.34 -3.66
CA TYR A 227 1.14 -0.66 -4.77
C TYR A 227 -0.35 -0.42 -4.55
N GLY A 228 -0.98 -1.15 -3.61
CA GLY A 228 -2.36 -0.88 -3.19
C GLY A 228 -2.47 0.31 -2.24
N THR A 229 -3.66 0.88 -2.13
CA THR A 229 -3.96 1.97 -1.19
C THR A 229 -3.92 1.50 0.26
N GLY A 230 -4.21 0.22 0.50
CA GLY A 230 -4.16 -0.40 1.83
C GLY A 230 -2.74 -0.59 2.37
N GLY A 231 -1.71 -0.47 1.51
CA GLY A 231 -0.31 -0.59 1.91
C GLY A 231 0.00 -1.94 2.56
N LEU A 232 -0.55 -3.05 2.03
CA LEU A 232 -0.31 -4.38 2.52
C LEU A 232 1.18 -4.75 2.41
N PRO A 233 1.70 -5.66 3.25
CA PRO A 233 3.13 -5.95 3.28
C PRO A 233 3.58 -6.75 2.06
N ASP A 234 4.67 -6.35 1.41
CA ASP A 234 5.28 -7.07 0.30
C ASP A 234 5.93 -8.38 0.72
N ALA A 235 6.47 -8.44 1.92
CA ALA A 235 7.21 -9.58 2.41
C ALA A 235 7.01 -9.82 3.90
N SER A 236 7.14 -11.05 4.29
CA SER A 236 7.33 -11.55 5.63
C SER A 236 8.67 -12.31 5.69
N ILE A 237 8.88 -13.14 6.71
CA ILE A 237 10.10 -13.90 6.90
C ILE A 237 9.83 -15.40 7.06
N HIS A 238 10.80 -16.21 6.66
CA HIS A 238 10.93 -17.60 7.05
C HIS A 238 11.55 -17.75 8.44
N ALA A 239 11.50 -18.94 9.01
CA ALA A 239 12.11 -19.27 10.29
C ALA A 239 13.63 -19.03 10.31
N ASP A 240 14.31 -19.15 9.18
CA ASP A 240 15.75 -18.88 9.03
C ASP A 240 16.08 -17.38 8.82
N GLY A 241 15.09 -16.50 8.88
CA GLY A 241 15.23 -15.07 8.66
C GLY A 241 15.22 -14.62 7.20
N THR A 242 15.19 -15.55 6.23
CA THR A 242 15.10 -15.18 4.82
C THR A 242 13.72 -14.64 4.46
N LEU A 243 13.65 -13.80 3.42
CA LEU A 243 12.40 -13.18 2.99
C LEU A 243 11.41 -14.19 2.43
N HIS A 244 10.17 -14.08 2.87
CA HIS A 244 9.03 -14.82 2.36
C HIS A 244 8.03 -13.83 1.75
N LEU A 245 7.98 -13.74 0.41
CA LEU A 245 7.15 -12.77 -0.28
C LEU A 245 5.67 -13.09 -0.11
N VAL A 246 4.88 -12.09 0.25
CA VAL A 246 3.43 -12.21 0.38
C VAL A 246 2.80 -12.24 -1.02
N ARG A 247 1.86 -13.14 -1.23
CA ARG A 247 1.05 -13.18 -2.46
C ARG A 247 -0.17 -12.29 -2.25
N GLU A 248 -0.40 -11.39 -3.21
CA GLU A 248 -1.40 -10.34 -3.09
C GLU A 248 -2.21 -10.17 -4.36
N PHE A 249 -3.45 -9.72 -4.16
CA PHE A 249 -4.38 -9.42 -5.24
C PHE A 249 -5.15 -8.16 -4.89
N GLN A 250 -5.34 -7.31 -5.87
CA GLN A 250 -6.18 -6.13 -5.76
C GLN A 250 -7.05 -5.96 -6.99
N GLY A 251 -8.20 -5.35 -6.80
CA GLY A 251 -9.11 -5.04 -7.89
C GLY A 251 -10.06 -3.91 -7.54
N LEU A 252 -10.44 -3.13 -8.55
CA LEU A 252 -11.33 -1.98 -8.42
C LEU A 252 -12.25 -1.90 -9.63
N GLY A 253 -13.54 -1.74 -9.37
CA GLY A 253 -14.54 -1.34 -10.36
C GLY A 253 -14.97 0.09 -10.08
N THR A 254 -15.03 0.93 -11.13
CA THR A 254 -15.47 2.33 -11.06
C THR A 254 -16.61 2.58 -12.02
N LEU A 255 -17.60 3.33 -11.58
CA LEU A 255 -18.71 3.81 -12.41
C LEU A 255 -18.88 5.31 -12.17
N GLU A 256 -18.79 6.09 -13.23
CA GLU A 256 -18.89 7.54 -13.18
C GLU A 256 -19.96 8.03 -14.13
N TRP A 257 -20.77 8.96 -13.68
CA TRP A 257 -21.71 9.70 -14.53
C TRP A 257 -21.35 11.19 -14.52
N HIS A 258 -21.15 11.75 -15.70
CA HIS A 258 -20.73 13.14 -15.89
C HIS A 258 -21.85 13.96 -16.50
N GLY A 259 -22.42 14.87 -15.71
CA GLY A 259 -23.41 15.83 -16.17
C GLY A 259 -22.83 17.25 -16.31
N LYS A 260 -23.66 18.20 -16.73
CA LYS A 260 -23.23 19.61 -16.92
C LYS A 260 -22.78 20.27 -15.61
N LYS A 261 -23.47 20.00 -14.49
CA LYS A 261 -23.17 20.56 -13.17
C LYS A 261 -22.87 19.53 -12.10
N LEU A 262 -23.26 18.30 -12.31
CA LEU A 262 -23.17 17.24 -11.32
C LEU A 262 -22.44 16.04 -11.92
N ASP A 263 -21.46 15.53 -11.21
CA ASP A 263 -20.86 14.23 -11.45
C ASP A 263 -21.23 13.31 -10.29
N ILE A 264 -21.61 12.07 -10.58
CA ILE A 264 -21.91 11.04 -9.59
C ILE A 264 -20.97 9.87 -9.84
N TYR A 265 -20.50 9.24 -8.79
CA TYR A 265 -19.60 8.09 -8.92
C TYR A 265 -19.90 7.03 -7.88
N ALA A 266 -19.61 5.78 -8.24
CA ALA A 266 -19.60 4.63 -7.37
C ALA A 266 -18.35 3.80 -7.64
N ASN A 267 -17.65 3.40 -6.59
CA ASN A 267 -16.45 2.57 -6.66
C ASN A 267 -16.64 1.36 -5.75
N ALA A 268 -16.14 0.20 -6.19
CA ALA A 268 -16.09 -1.01 -5.37
C ALA A 268 -14.74 -1.69 -5.58
N GLY A 269 -13.99 -1.86 -4.52
CA GLY A 269 -12.65 -2.41 -4.60
C GLY A 269 -12.27 -3.29 -3.43
N ALA A 270 -11.23 -4.07 -3.62
CA ALA A 270 -10.69 -4.96 -2.61
C ALA A 270 -9.19 -5.18 -2.78
N GLU A 271 -8.53 -5.42 -1.65
CA GLU A 271 -7.14 -5.86 -1.57
C GLU A 271 -7.06 -7.09 -0.68
N TYR A 272 -6.25 -8.05 -1.05
CA TYR A 272 -6.09 -9.33 -0.35
C TYR A 272 -4.61 -9.71 -0.25
N ALA A 273 -4.19 -10.11 0.96
CA ALA A 273 -2.86 -10.67 1.20
C ALA A 273 -2.98 -12.10 1.74
N ALA A 274 -2.30 -13.04 1.09
CA ALA A 274 -2.30 -14.45 1.48
C ALA A 274 -1.48 -14.69 2.75
N ARG A 275 -1.82 -15.74 3.48
CA ARG A 275 -0.97 -16.24 4.56
C ARG A 275 0.42 -16.56 4.04
N THR A 276 1.44 -16.08 4.76
CA THR A 276 2.84 -16.23 4.37
C THR A 276 3.66 -16.44 5.65
N TRP A 277 3.71 -17.68 6.12
CA TRP A 277 4.24 -18.05 7.43
C TRP A 277 5.06 -19.32 7.39
N ASP A 278 5.79 -19.59 8.47
CA ASP A 278 6.64 -20.74 8.67
C ASP A 278 6.63 -21.15 10.15
N ILE A 279 7.26 -22.26 10.48
CA ILE A 279 7.42 -22.75 11.85
C ILE A 279 8.88 -22.71 12.23
N ASP A 280 9.21 -21.92 13.24
CA ASP A 280 10.52 -21.91 13.86
C ASP A 280 10.59 -22.95 14.99
N ASN A 281 11.54 -23.86 14.89
CA ASN A 281 11.80 -24.93 15.87
C ASN A 281 13.12 -24.71 16.65
N THR A 282 13.81 -23.59 16.46
CA THR A 282 15.15 -23.36 17.04
C THR A 282 15.14 -23.29 18.56
N SER A 283 14.03 -22.82 19.15
CA SER A 283 13.86 -22.72 20.61
C SER A 283 13.49 -24.04 21.30
N GLY A 284 13.41 -25.15 20.56
CA GLY A 284 12.96 -26.47 21.06
C GLY A 284 11.44 -26.59 21.23
N LYS A 285 10.69 -25.55 20.90
CA LYS A 285 9.24 -25.54 20.76
C LYS A 285 8.88 -24.89 19.45
N PRO A 286 7.89 -25.41 18.72
CA PRO A 286 7.44 -24.80 17.47
C PRO A 286 6.83 -23.42 17.79
N VAL A 287 7.31 -22.40 17.09
CA VAL A 287 6.81 -21.03 17.14
C VAL A 287 6.43 -20.62 15.72
N ASP A 288 5.24 -20.11 15.56
CA ASP A 288 4.80 -19.55 14.28
C ASP A 288 5.52 -18.22 14.01
N VAL A 289 6.05 -18.05 12.82
CA VAL A 289 6.71 -16.84 12.34
C VAL A 289 6.10 -16.39 11.01
N GLY A 290 6.14 -15.11 10.71
CA GLY A 290 5.72 -14.58 9.43
C GLY A 290 4.40 -13.82 9.47
N PHE A 291 3.54 -14.00 8.47
CA PHE A 291 2.31 -13.23 8.27
C PHE A 291 1.08 -14.14 8.22
N GLY A 292 0.10 -13.85 9.08
CA GLY A 292 -1.18 -14.56 9.11
C GLY A 292 -1.11 -15.99 9.61
N ALA A 293 -0.09 -16.36 10.39
CA ALA A 293 0.06 -17.72 10.89
C ALA A 293 -1.12 -18.16 11.76
N PRO A 294 -1.55 -19.44 11.65
CA PRO A 294 -2.72 -19.93 12.38
C PRO A 294 -2.56 -19.90 13.90
N GLY A 295 -1.34 -19.97 14.41
CA GLY A 295 -1.06 -19.97 15.84
C GLY A 295 -0.97 -18.60 16.48
N PHE A 296 -1.08 -17.51 15.69
CA PHE A 296 -1.02 -16.15 16.25
C PHE A 296 -2.24 -15.81 17.10
N LYS A 297 -2.01 -15.08 18.19
CA LYS A 297 -3.04 -14.76 19.15
C LYS A 297 -3.93 -13.63 18.67
N ASN A 298 -5.23 -13.88 18.63
CA ASN A 298 -6.27 -12.91 18.30
C ASN A 298 -7.29 -12.71 19.43
N SER A 299 -7.09 -13.33 20.60
CA SER A 299 -8.01 -13.22 21.73
C SER A 299 -8.20 -11.79 22.24
N GLY A 300 -7.15 -10.97 22.12
CA GLY A 300 -7.18 -9.57 22.53
C GLY A 300 -7.83 -8.59 21.56
N CYS A 301 -8.15 -9.03 20.33
CA CYS A 301 -8.64 -8.12 19.29
C CYS A 301 -10.02 -7.50 19.55
N TYR A 302 -10.80 -8.10 20.47
CA TYR A 302 -12.13 -7.64 20.83
C TYR A 302 -12.24 -7.23 22.31
N LEU A 303 -11.10 -7.13 23.00
CA LEU A 303 -11.10 -6.78 24.40
C LEU A 303 -10.99 -5.26 24.56
N GLU A 304 -11.96 -4.69 25.25
CA GLU A 304 -11.84 -3.35 25.79
C GLU A 304 -11.19 -3.42 27.18
N THR A 305 -10.21 -2.57 27.42
CA THR A 305 -9.65 -2.39 28.76
C THR A 305 -10.36 -1.24 29.45
N LEU A 306 -10.51 -1.35 30.77
CA LEU A 306 -11.09 -0.26 31.55
C LEU A 306 -10.25 1.01 31.38
N PRO A 307 -10.90 2.18 31.28
CA PRO A 307 -10.19 3.46 31.29
C PRO A 307 -9.26 3.57 32.49
N GLY A 308 -8.03 3.99 32.28
CA GLY A 308 -7.04 4.11 33.34
C GLY A 308 -6.31 2.81 33.73
N SER A 309 -6.59 1.68 33.09
CA SER A 309 -5.89 0.41 33.35
C SER A 309 -4.51 0.29 32.71
N GLY A 310 -4.09 1.25 31.89
CA GLY A 310 -2.77 1.33 31.28
C GLY A 310 -1.83 2.30 32.01
N THR A 311 -0.59 2.40 31.55
CA THR A 311 0.36 3.45 31.98
C THR A 311 -0.03 4.80 31.35
N LEU A 312 -1.18 5.33 31.78
CA LEU A 312 -1.62 6.64 31.36
C LEU A 312 -0.81 7.73 32.09
N PRO A 313 -0.51 8.83 31.40
CA PRO A 313 0.01 10.02 32.08
C PRO A 313 -0.95 10.42 33.22
N PRO A 314 -0.45 10.92 34.35
CA PRO A 314 -1.28 11.20 35.54
C PRO A 314 -2.39 12.25 35.32
N TYR A 315 -2.39 12.91 34.17
CA TYR A 315 -3.43 13.87 33.76
C TYR A 315 -4.50 13.28 32.80
N ALA A 316 -4.33 12.05 32.33
CA ALA A 316 -5.32 11.34 31.51
C ALA A 316 -6.34 10.63 32.40
N THR A 317 -7.10 11.39 33.17
CA THR A 317 -8.05 10.86 34.15
C THR A 317 -9.48 10.78 33.64
N ALA A 318 -9.76 11.26 32.46
CA ALA A 318 -11.10 11.28 31.89
C ALA A 318 -11.08 10.82 30.43
N GLY A 319 -12.02 9.95 30.10
CA GLY A 319 -12.22 9.44 28.74
C GLY A 319 -11.91 7.94 28.63
N PHE A 320 -12.43 7.36 27.59
CA PHE A 320 -12.15 5.98 27.19
C PHE A 320 -10.83 5.95 26.39
N GLU A 321 -9.85 5.22 26.90
CA GLU A 321 -8.65 4.90 26.14
C GLU A 321 -8.56 3.39 25.97
N PRO A 322 -8.57 2.87 24.73
CA PRO A 322 -8.35 1.45 24.50
C PRO A 322 -6.96 1.08 25.02
N GLY A 323 -6.87 0.03 25.81
CA GLY A 323 -5.60 -0.48 26.29
C GLY A 323 -4.77 -1.09 25.18
N ALA A 324 -3.53 -1.44 25.51
CA ALA A 324 -2.66 -2.13 24.59
C ALA A 324 -3.29 -3.45 24.12
N LEU A 325 -3.37 -3.67 22.81
CA LEU A 325 -3.88 -4.90 22.20
C LEU A 325 -2.82 -6.03 22.30
N ALA A 326 -2.39 -6.32 23.51
CA ALA A 326 -1.22 -7.18 23.78
C ALA A 326 -1.35 -8.62 23.25
N ASN A 327 -2.58 -9.06 22.93
CA ASN A 327 -2.83 -10.41 22.42
C ASN A 327 -3.64 -10.36 21.11
N CYS A 328 -3.42 -9.34 20.29
CA CYS A 328 -4.05 -9.18 18.99
C CYS A 328 -2.98 -9.01 17.91
N THR A 329 -2.74 -10.03 17.14
CA THR A 329 -1.87 -9.95 15.95
C THR A 329 -2.63 -9.32 14.78
N ALA A 330 -3.83 -9.81 14.49
CA ALA A 330 -4.77 -9.28 13.50
C ALA A 330 -4.15 -8.91 12.14
N ASP A 331 -3.30 -9.78 11.61
CA ASP A 331 -2.73 -9.62 10.25
C ASP A 331 -3.85 -9.51 9.21
N THR A 332 -3.80 -8.46 8.41
CA THR A 332 -4.85 -8.14 7.44
C THR A 332 -4.89 -9.17 6.32
N ARG A 333 -6.05 -9.86 6.19
CA ARG A 333 -6.34 -10.76 5.08
C ARG A 333 -6.90 -10.02 3.88
N ALA A 334 -7.85 -9.13 4.12
CA ALA A 334 -8.53 -8.40 3.07
C ALA A 334 -9.06 -7.06 3.56
N LEU A 335 -8.97 -6.08 2.67
CA LEU A 335 -9.68 -4.81 2.74
C LEU A 335 -10.72 -4.81 1.62
N ILE A 336 -11.97 -4.48 1.93
CA ILE A 336 -13.06 -4.40 0.95
C ILE A 336 -13.75 -3.06 1.17
N GLU A 337 -13.92 -2.29 0.11
CA GLU A 337 -14.50 -0.96 0.18
C GLU A 337 -15.56 -0.76 -0.89
N GLY A 338 -16.66 -0.12 -0.48
CA GLY A 338 -17.67 0.46 -1.38
C GLY A 338 -17.80 1.96 -1.14
N THR A 339 -17.72 2.74 -2.19
CA THR A 339 -17.76 4.21 -2.15
C THR A 339 -18.82 4.74 -3.08
N LEU A 340 -19.61 5.72 -2.61
CA LEU A 340 -20.58 6.46 -3.39
C LEU A 340 -20.42 7.96 -3.12
N GLY A 341 -20.42 8.77 -4.16
CA GLY A 341 -20.27 10.21 -3.98
C GLY A 341 -20.66 11.03 -5.19
N PHE A 342 -20.53 12.33 -5.04
CA PHE A 342 -20.80 13.28 -6.10
C PHE A 342 -19.89 14.52 -6.02
N TRP A 343 -19.76 15.21 -7.16
CA TRP A 343 -19.20 16.56 -7.26
C TRP A 343 -20.22 17.48 -7.93
N TYR A 344 -20.55 18.57 -7.27
CA TYR A 344 -21.43 19.60 -7.81
C TYR A 344 -20.64 20.87 -8.14
N ARG A 345 -20.71 21.33 -9.40
CA ARG A 345 -20.04 22.54 -9.87
C ARG A 345 -20.86 23.78 -9.51
N LEU A 346 -20.40 24.51 -8.49
CA LEU A 346 -20.95 25.78 -8.05
C LEU A 346 -20.63 26.88 -9.06
N TYR A 347 -19.42 26.83 -9.60
CA TYR A 347 -18.96 27.74 -10.64
C TYR A 347 -18.11 26.97 -11.67
N ASN A 348 -18.26 27.28 -12.95
CA ASN A 348 -17.44 26.77 -14.03
C ASN A 348 -17.37 27.86 -15.13
N GLY A 349 -16.23 28.54 -15.25
CA GLY A 349 -16.09 29.67 -16.16
C GLY A 349 -14.64 30.10 -16.33
N PRO A 350 -14.41 31.29 -16.94
CA PRO A 350 -13.07 31.72 -17.34
C PRO A 350 -12.11 31.96 -16.15
N ARG A 351 -12.62 32.04 -14.92
CA ARG A 351 -11.80 32.18 -13.70
C ARG A 351 -11.49 30.82 -13.02
N GLY A 352 -11.79 29.69 -13.68
CA GLY A 352 -11.58 28.36 -13.13
C GLY A 352 -12.87 27.63 -12.80
N LYS A 353 -12.77 26.57 -12.00
CA LYS A 353 -13.90 25.75 -11.59
C LYS A 353 -13.93 25.65 -10.05
N PHE A 354 -15.07 25.98 -9.45
CA PHE A 354 -15.33 25.80 -8.02
C PHE A 354 -16.41 24.75 -7.82
N GLN A 355 -16.10 23.72 -7.05
CA GLN A 355 -17.02 22.59 -6.85
C GLN A 355 -17.05 22.15 -5.39
N TYR A 356 -18.20 21.61 -5.01
CA TYR A 356 -18.44 20.94 -3.73
C TYR A 356 -18.64 19.46 -3.98
N GLY A 357 -18.07 18.62 -3.13
CA GLY A 357 -18.23 17.18 -3.18
C GLY A 357 -18.57 16.60 -1.82
N MET A 358 -19.30 15.49 -1.87
CA MET A 358 -19.59 14.65 -0.72
C MET A 358 -19.45 13.19 -1.11
N GLN A 359 -18.93 12.38 -0.20
CA GLN A 359 -18.67 10.97 -0.39
C GLN A 359 -19.00 10.20 0.88
N TYR A 360 -19.59 9.03 0.70
CA TYR A 360 -19.68 8.01 1.73
C TYR A 360 -18.87 6.78 1.30
N SER A 361 -18.00 6.30 2.18
CA SER A 361 -17.25 5.07 2.01
C SER A 361 -17.53 4.11 3.14
N TYR A 362 -17.77 2.85 2.81
CA TYR A 362 -17.91 1.75 3.75
C TYR A 362 -16.77 0.76 3.54
N VAL A 363 -15.93 0.61 4.56
CA VAL A 363 -14.72 -0.21 4.52
C VAL A 363 -14.85 -1.34 5.51
N THR A 364 -14.48 -2.55 5.08
CA THR A 364 -14.29 -3.69 5.96
C THR A 364 -12.86 -4.15 5.94
N ARG A 365 -12.27 -4.33 7.12
CA ARG A 365 -10.97 -4.97 7.30
C ARG A 365 -11.19 -6.35 7.91
N ASN A 366 -10.78 -7.38 7.20
CA ASN A 366 -10.81 -8.76 7.67
C ASN A 366 -9.39 -9.23 7.97
N ALA A 367 -9.16 -9.77 9.16
CA ALA A 367 -7.87 -10.34 9.53
C ALA A 367 -7.85 -11.85 9.27
N TRP A 368 -6.66 -12.44 9.28
CA TRP A 368 -6.47 -13.88 9.29
C TRP A 368 -6.93 -14.48 10.63
N SER A 369 -7.53 -15.67 10.56
CA SER A 369 -7.85 -16.43 11.76
C SER A 369 -6.58 -16.86 12.49
N GLY A 370 -6.65 -16.81 13.81
CA GLY A 370 -5.59 -17.22 14.72
C GLY A 370 -6.15 -18.04 15.90
N VAL A 371 -5.36 -18.20 16.95
CA VAL A 371 -5.74 -18.88 18.19
C VAL A 371 -6.24 -17.88 19.23
N GLY A 372 -6.83 -18.40 20.30
CA GLY A 372 -7.43 -17.60 21.36
C GLY A 372 -8.92 -17.51 21.11
N ALA A 373 -9.58 -18.68 21.27
CA ALA A 373 -11.03 -18.69 21.35
C ALA A 373 -11.47 -17.76 22.45
N ALA A 374 -12.41 -16.94 22.10
CA ALA A 374 -13.02 -16.01 23.01
C ALA A 374 -13.57 -16.68 24.25
N THR A 375 -13.19 -16.14 25.37
CA THR A 375 -13.95 -16.27 26.59
C THR A 375 -15.21 -15.38 26.59
N SER A 376 -15.35 -14.53 25.56
CA SER A 376 -16.46 -13.61 25.40
C SER A 376 -17.35 -14.01 24.22
N PRO A 377 -18.67 -13.97 24.35
CA PRO A 377 -19.60 -14.27 23.28
C PRO A 377 -19.35 -13.34 22.07
N GLY A 378 -19.33 -13.91 20.86
CA GLY A 378 -19.17 -13.14 19.61
C GLY A 378 -17.73 -12.93 19.16
N THR A 379 -16.73 -13.32 19.93
CA THR A 379 -15.34 -13.26 19.48
C THR A 379 -14.98 -14.52 18.69
N SER A 380 -14.52 -14.35 17.47
CA SER A 380 -13.98 -15.44 16.66
C SER A 380 -12.46 -15.30 16.59
N GLY A 381 -11.76 -16.38 16.36
CA GLY A 381 -10.31 -16.34 16.07
C GLY A 381 -9.98 -15.55 14.81
N GLN A 382 -10.99 -15.05 14.09
CA GLN A 382 -10.86 -14.25 12.86
C GLN A 382 -11.43 -12.85 13.07
N PRO A 383 -10.62 -11.87 13.48
CA PRO A 383 -11.07 -10.51 13.70
C PRO A 383 -11.52 -9.81 12.43
N SER A 384 -12.52 -8.96 12.56
CA SER A 384 -12.94 -8.05 11.50
C SER A 384 -13.34 -6.70 12.10
N GLY A 385 -13.11 -5.64 11.32
CA GLY A 385 -13.54 -4.29 11.66
C GLY A 385 -14.26 -3.68 10.47
N VAL A 386 -15.17 -2.75 10.77
CA VAL A 386 -15.89 -1.97 9.76
C VAL A 386 -15.76 -0.49 10.08
N ASP A 387 -15.69 0.33 9.06
CA ASP A 387 -15.70 1.78 9.20
C ASP A 387 -16.62 2.40 8.14
N GLY A 388 -17.44 3.35 8.56
CA GLY A 388 -18.30 4.15 7.70
C GLY A 388 -17.84 5.60 7.71
N MET A 389 -17.27 6.06 6.60
CA MET A 389 -16.65 7.37 6.50
C MET A 389 -17.49 8.31 5.62
N VAL A 390 -17.71 9.54 6.10
CA VAL A 390 -18.29 10.63 5.31
C VAL A 390 -17.23 11.69 5.07
N PHE A 391 -17.00 11.98 3.81
CA PHE A 391 -16.07 13.04 3.40
C PHE A 391 -16.83 14.17 2.73
N THR A 392 -16.42 15.40 2.99
CA THR A 392 -16.88 16.58 2.26
C THR A 392 -15.67 17.41 1.84
N SER A 393 -15.77 18.06 0.67
CA SER A 393 -14.67 18.84 0.13
C SER A 393 -15.16 19.97 -0.76
N PHE A 394 -14.46 21.10 -0.66
CA PHE A 394 -14.54 22.16 -1.63
C PHE A 394 -13.24 22.17 -2.45
N ARG A 395 -13.36 22.25 -3.76
CA ARG A 395 -12.20 22.33 -4.66
C ARG A 395 -12.33 23.53 -5.57
N PHE A 396 -11.27 24.31 -5.64
CA PHE A 396 -11.07 25.31 -6.66
C PHE A 396 -9.97 24.84 -7.61
N ILE A 397 -10.30 24.75 -8.89
CA ILE A 397 -9.38 24.38 -9.95
C ILE A 397 -9.09 25.64 -10.74
N LEU A 398 -7.83 26.02 -10.80
CA LEU A 398 -7.36 27.20 -11.55
C LEU A 398 -7.64 27.02 -13.05
N PRO A 399 -7.77 28.14 -13.80
CA PRO A 399 -7.97 28.12 -15.26
C PRO A 399 -6.87 27.39 -16.01
#